data_4c1bbc488e03a4b1897598f60daaf2a1
#
_entry.id   4c1bbc488e03a4b1897598f60daaf2a1
#
_cell.length_a   1.000
_cell.length_b   1.000
_cell.length_c   1.000
_cell.angle_alpha   90.00
_cell.angle_beta   90.00
_cell.angle_gamma   90.00
#
_symmetry.space_group_name_H-M   'P 1'
#
loop_
_entity.id
_entity.type
_entity.pdbx_description
1 polymer ?
#
loop_
_entity_poly.entity_id
_entity_poly.type
_entity_poly.pdbx_seq_one_letter_code
_entity_poly.pdbx_strand_id
1 'polypeptide(L)' 'MTDKQKLERLAFLADLPYCKHTSEDWEEELRLECELQDHPQYISFLNR' A
#
# COMPACT_ATOMS: atom_id res chain seq x y z
N MET A 1 -9.18 -7.91 7.30
CA MET A 1 -8.77 -7.58 5.93
C MET A 1 -7.92 -8.69 5.34
N THR A 2 -8.22 -9.12 4.13
CA THR A 2 -7.41 -10.13 3.46
C THR A 2 -6.18 -9.46 2.84
N ASP A 3 -5.17 -10.27 2.50
CA ASP A 3 -3.97 -9.74 1.85
C ASP A 3 -4.31 -9.05 0.53
N LYS A 4 -5.27 -9.60 -0.21
CA LYS A 4 -5.71 -9.01 -1.46
C LYS A 4 -6.30 -7.61 -1.23
N GLN A 5 -7.12 -7.47 -0.19
CA GLN A 5 -7.71 -6.17 0.14
C GLN A 5 -6.63 -5.17 0.55
N LYS A 6 -5.63 -5.64 1.30
CA LYS A 6 -4.51 -4.78 1.69
C LYS A 6 -3.72 -4.30 0.48
N LEU A 7 -3.47 -5.20 -0.47
CA LEU A 7 -2.76 -4.85 -1.69
C LEU A 7 -3.55 -3.85 -2.53
N GLU A 8 -4.85 -4.05 -2.65
CA GLU A 8 -5.71 -3.13 -3.39
C GLU A 8 -5.72 -1.75 -2.73
N ARG A 9 -5.80 -1.71 -1.41
CA ARG A 9 -5.77 -0.46 -0.66
C ARG A 9 -4.44 0.25 -0.84
N LEU A 10 -3.34 -0.51 -0.76
CA LEU A 10 -2.01 0.07 -0.94
C LEU A 10 -1.85 0.65 -2.35
N ALA A 11 -2.33 -0.06 -3.36
CA ALA A 11 -2.28 0.42 -4.73
C ALA A 11 -3.09 1.72 -4.90
N PHE A 12 -4.26 1.79 -4.28
CA PHE A 12 -5.08 2.99 -4.28
C PHE A 12 -4.34 4.17 -3.67
N LEU A 13 -3.73 3.96 -2.50
CA LEU A 13 -2.99 5.01 -1.82
C LEU A 13 -1.78 5.47 -2.63
N ALA A 14 -1.09 4.52 -3.27
CA ALA A 14 0.07 4.83 -4.10
C ALA A 14 -0.30 5.64 -5.34
N ASP A 15 -1.51 5.46 -5.85
CA ASP A 15 -1.99 6.20 -7.03
C ASP A 15 -2.50 7.60 -6.70
N LEU A 16 -2.74 7.90 -5.42
CA LEU A 16 -3.21 9.23 -5.03
C LEU A 16 -2.13 10.28 -5.27
N PRO A 17 -2.51 11.47 -5.78
CA PRO A 17 -1.57 12.56 -5.87
C PRO A 17 -1.00 12.91 -4.51
N TYR A 18 0.26 13.33 -4.50
CA TYR A 18 0.95 13.66 -3.24
C TYR A 18 0.13 14.64 -2.39
N CYS A 19 -0.47 15.64 -3.02
CA CYS A 19 -1.23 16.67 -2.31
C CYS A 19 -2.56 16.15 -1.74
N LYS A 20 -2.98 14.95 -2.13
CA LYS A 20 -4.22 14.36 -1.62
C LYS A 20 -4.00 13.44 -0.44
N HIS A 21 -2.74 13.15 -0.10
CA HIS A 21 -2.43 12.31 1.06
C HIS A 21 -2.62 13.09 2.35
N THR A 22 -3.31 12.49 3.31
CA THR A 22 -3.39 13.01 4.68
C THR A 22 -2.36 12.29 5.54
N SER A 23 -2.18 12.76 6.78
CA SER A 23 -1.30 12.07 7.73
C SER A 23 -1.76 10.63 7.96
N GLU A 24 -3.07 10.42 8.03
CA GLU A 24 -3.63 9.09 8.23
C GLU A 24 -3.31 8.19 7.02
N ASP A 25 -3.40 8.74 5.81
CA ASP A 25 -3.07 7.98 4.61
C ASP A 25 -1.62 7.54 4.61
N TRP A 26 -0.70 8.42 5.00
CA TRP A 26 0.71 8.08 5.09
C TRP A 26 0.97 6.98 6.11
N GLU A 27 0.33 7.05 7.27
CA GLU A 27 0.47 6.03 8.29
C GLU A 27 -0.09 4.69 7.84
N GLU A 28 -1.24 4.71 7.18
CA GLU A 28 -1.85 3.49 6.66
C GLU A 28 -0.95 2.85 5.61
N GLU A 29 -0.41 3.66 4.70
CA GLU A 29 0.48 3.17 3.66
C GLU A 29 1.71 2.50 4.25
N LEU A 30 2.34 3.14 5.23
CA LEU A 30 3.50 2.57 5.90
C LEU A 30 3.17 1.26 6.59
N ARG A 31 2.02 1.20 7.26
CA ARG A 31 1.59 -0.03 7.93
C ARG A 31 1.40 -1.16 6.93
N LEU A 32 0.71 -0.87 5.83
CA LEU A 32 0.47 -1.87 4.80
C LEU A 32 1.77 -2.37 4.19
N GLU A 33 2.72 -1.48 3.94
CA GLU A 33 4.03 -1.86 3.43
C GLU A 33 4.76 -2.79 4.40
N CYS A 34 4.71 -2.49 5.70
CA CYS A 34 5.32 -3.35 6.70
C CYS A 34 4.67 -4.72 6.76
N GLU A 35 3.36 -4.78 6.65
CA GLU A 35 2.63 -6.04 6.73
C GLU A 35 2.84 -6.89 5.49
N LEU A 36 3.05 -6.28 4.33
CA LEU A 36 3.12 -6.97 3.05
C LEU A 36 4.54 -7.09 2.52
N GLN A 37 5.55 -6.65 3.26
CA GLN A 37 6.91 -6.56 2.73
C GLN A 37 7.46 -7.89 2.21
N ASP A 38 7.01 -9.02 2.79
CA ASP A 38 7.44 -10.35 2.38
C ASP A 38 6.42 -11.05 1.46
N HIS A 39 5.34 -10.35 1.12
CA HIS A 39 4.29 -10.96 0.31
C HIS A 39 4.70 -10.96 -1.17
N PRO A 40 4.59 -12.12 -1.87
CA PRO A 40 5.02 -12.19 -3.28
C PRO A 40 4.33 -11.18 -4.19
N GLN A 41 3.05 -10.94 -3.98
CA GLN A 41 2.31 -9.98 -4.80
C GLN A 41 2.78 -8.54 -4.56
N TYR A 42 3.17 -8.22 -3.33
CA TYR A 42 3.71 -6.90 -3.03
C TYR A 42 5.06 -6.70 -3.71
N ILE A 43 5.92 -7.72 -3.66
CA ILE A 43 7.22 -7.68 -4.33
C ILE A 43 7.04 -7.48 -5.83
N SER A 44 6.08 -8.20 -6.42
CA SER A 44 5.75 -8.04 -7.83
C SER A 44 5.25 -6.65 -8.14
N PHE A 45 4.45 -6.07 -7.25
CA PHE A 45 3.94 -4.70 -7.39
C PHE A 45 5.08 -3.69 -7.42
N LEU A 46 6.09 -3.86 -6.56
CA LEU A 46 7.23 -2.94 -6.51
C LEU A 46 8.10 -3.03 -7.76
N ASN A 47 8.11 -4.17 -8.41
CA ASN A 47 8.98 -4.41 -9.57
C ASN A 47 8.31 -4.12 -10.91
N ARG A 48 7.14 -3.51 -10.90
CA ARG A 48 6.44 -3.14 -12.13
C ARG A 48 7.14 -2.04 -12.88
#